data_6cd860fd3d4b09659de1f0682b6cc308
#
_entry.id   6cd860fd3d4b09659de1f0682b6cc308
#
_cell.length_a   1.000
_cell.length_b   1.000
_cell.length_c   1.000
_cell.angle_alpha   90.00
_cell.angle_beta   90.00
_cell.angle_gamma   90.00
#
_symmetry.space_group_name_H-M   'P 1'
#
loop_
_entity.id
_entity.type
_entity.pdbx_description
1 polymer ?
#
loop_
_entity_poly.entity_id
_entity_poly.type
_entity_poly.pdbx_seq_one_letter_code
_entity_poly.pdbx_strand_id
1 'polypeptide(L)'
;TTDVQNEAHYEGDGFAASITVAGGGKEKPPEGQETRTQTTAPKTSGSAGMGEYSGTTSSVTTAGISGIAGDKDKRTGDAEQGITPIFDKDKVQKEIDAQIKITQEFGQQASKAVGDYAQTQVDKARDLQAQAAQTSDPAERDALLQQATDLQNQWGDNGSLRLTLHTVIGGLTGGASGAAGAAVGTLSAPAVADALHN
;
A
#
# COMPACT_ATOMS: atom_id res chain seq x y z
N THR A 1 -25.95 -15.52 44.95
CA THR A 1 -25.32 -14.58 44.00
C THR A 1 -24.78 -15.42 42.87
N THR A 2 -25.26 -15.15 41.67
CA THR A 2 -24.75 -15.79 40.45
C THR A 2 -24.00 -14.72 39.70
N ASP A 3 -22.70 -14.92 39.51
CA ASP A 3 -21.92 -14.04 38.66
C ASP A 3 -22.30 -14.29 37.21
N VAL A 4 -22.65 -13.23 36.48
CA VAL A 4 -22.94 -13.29 35.06
C VAL A 4 -21.68 -12.87 34.32
N GLN A 5 -21.11 -13.80 33.55
CA GLN A 5 -20.01 -13.50 32.66
C GLN A 5 -20.57 -12.92 31.34
N ASN A 6 -20.05 -11.79 30.94
CA ASN A 6 -20.32 -11.17 29.67
C ASN A 6 -19.04 -11.28 28.83
N GLU A 7 -19.16 -11.85 27.65
CA GLU A 7 -18.04 -12.03 26.70
C GLU A 7 -18.45 -11.55 25.31
N ALA A 8 -17.60 -10.76 24.70
CA ALA A 8 -17.80 -10.29 23.35
C ALA A 8 -16.58 -10.66 22.50
N HIS A 9 -16.84 -11.39 21.43
CA HIS A 9 -15.88 -11.62 20.36
C HIS A 9 -16.14 -10.62 19.24
N TYR A 10 -15.08 -10.08 18.69
CA TYR A 10 -15.19 -9.17 17.56
C TYR A 10 -14.09 -9.46 16.54
N GLU A 11 -14.44 -9.33 15.29
CA GLU A 11 -13.55 -9.44 14.15
C GLU A 11 -14.00 -8.38 13.15
N GLY A 12 -13.06 -7.68 12.59
CA GLY A 12 -13.31 -6.67 11.57
C GLY A 12 -12.12 -6.56 10.63
N ASP A 13 -12.41 -6.46 9.36
CA ASP A 13 -11.44 -6.20 8.31
C ASP A 13 -11.84 -4.96 7.53
N GLY A 14 -10.84 -4.33 6.93
CA GLY A 14 -11.03 -3.17 6.08
C GLY A 14 -10.03 -3.16 4.93
N PHE A 15 -10.48 -2.67 3.78
CA PHE A 15 -9.67 -2.50 2.60
C PHE A 15 -9.92 -1.12 1.99
N ALA A 16 -8.85 -0.45 1.60
CA ALA A 16 -8.94 0.76 0.78
C ALA A 16 -7.93 0.71 -0.36
N ALA A 17 -8.35 1.17 -1.52
CA ALA A 17 -7.48 1.32 -2.68
C ALA A 17 -7.67 2.70 -3.30
N SER A 18 -6.58 3.30 -3.78
CA SER A 18 -6.61 4.56 -4.51
C SER A 18 -5.72 4.48 -5.74
N ILE A 19 -6.15 5.15 -6.80
CA ILE A 19 -5.37 5.33 -8.01
C ILE A 19 -5.24 6.83 -8.23
N THR A 20 -4.01 7.31 -8.30
CA THR A 20 -3.71 8.71 -8.60
C THR A 20 -3.03 8.79 -9.96
N VAL A 21 -3.63 9.55 -10.87
CA VAL A 21 -3.03 9.88 -12.16
C VAL A 21 -2.57 11.33 -12.08
N ALA A 22 -1.28 11.55 -11.97
CA ALA A 22 -0.71 12.89 -12.08
C ALA A 22 -0.54 13.22 -13.56
N GLY A 23 -1.28 14.19 -14.08
CA GLY A 23 -1.16 14.66 -15.44
C GLY A 23 0.23 15.22 -15.71
N GLY A 24 0.84 14.86 -16.84
CA GLY A 24 2.09 15.46 -17.30
C GLY A 24 1.88 16.95 -17.56
N GLY A 25 2.59 17.80 -16.83
CA GLY A 25 2.59 19.24 -17.06
C GLY A 25 3.66 19.60 -18.10
N LYS A 26 3.33 20.54 -19.00
CA LYS A 26 4.35 21.21 -19.81
C LYS A 26 4.98 22.27 -18.91
N GLU A 27 6.20 22.07 -18.45
CA GLU A 27 6.97 23.16 -17.87
C GLU A 27 7.37 24.13 -18.99
N LYS A 28 7.00 25.38 -18.83
CA LYS A 28 7.43 26.45 -19.72
C LYS A 28 8.90 26.78 -19.39
N PRO A 29 9.83 26.64 -20.35
CA PRO A 29 11.22 27.00 -20.11
C PRO A 29 11.36 28.49 -19.80
N PRO A 30 12.35 28.90 -19.00
CA PRO A 30 12.67 30.30 -18.83
C PRO A 30 13.15 30.90 -20.19
N GLU A 31 12.70 32.12 -20.44
CA GLU A 31 13.02 32.84 -21.68
C GLU A 31 14.54 32.89 -21.93
N GLY A 32 14.97 32.33 -23.08
CA GLY A 32 16.32 32.42 -23.56
C GLY A 32 17.09 31.13 -23.85
N GLN A 33 16.48 29.95 -23.63
CA GLN A 33 17.09 28.67 -24.04
C GLN A 33 16.17 27.89 -24.97
N GLU A 34 16.60 27.65 -26.17
CA GLU A 34 15.98 26.68 -27.08
C GLU A 34 16.15 25.28 -26.47
N THR A 35 15.13 24.83 -25.80
CA THR A 35 15.19 23.57 -25.01
C THR A 35 14.21 22.58 -25.60
N ARG A 36 14.70 21.37 -25.82
CA ARG A 36 13.86 20.18 -25.97
C ARG A 36 12.77 20.18 -24.92
N THR A 37 11.52 20.25 -25.34
CA THR A 37 10.37 20.08 -24.48
C THR A 37 10.45 18.68 -23.90
N GLN A 38 10.89 18.54 -22.65
CA GLN A 38 10.76 17.30 -21.93
C GLN A 38 9.28 17.17 -21.53
N THR A 39 8.56 16.40 -22.30
CA THR A 39 7.21 15.99 -21.93
C THR A 39 7.36 14.93 -20.84
N THR A 40 7.07 15.31 -19.60
CA THR A 40 7.05 14.34 -18.51
C THR A 40 5.82 13.44 -18.69
N ALA A 41 6.04 12.16 -18.90
CA ALA A 41 4.97 11.19 -19.01
C ALA A 41 4.07 11.23 -17.75
N PRO A 42 2.75 11.06 -17.87
CA PRO A 42 1.86 11.03 -16.73
C PRO A 42 2.26 9.90 -15.79
N LYS A 43 2.44 10.23 -14.52
CA LYS A 43 2.74 9.24 -13.49
C LYS A 43 1.44 8.71 -12.91
N THR A 44 1.18 7.44 -13.13
CA THR A 44 0.09 6.74 -12.46
C THR A 44 0.64 6.05 -11.22
N SER A 45 0.08 6.35 -10.07
CA SER A 45 0.39 5.67 -8.83
C SER A 45 -0.88 5.10 -8.23
N GLY A 46 -0.80 3.88 -7.74
CA GLY A 46 -1.87 3.23 -6.99
C GLY A 46 -1.38 2.89 -5.59
N SER A 47 -2.25 2.96 -4.63
CA SER A 47 -2.01 2.43 -3.30
C SER A 47 -3.18 1.60 -2.84
N ALA A 48 -2.90 0.53 -2.11
CA ALA A 48 -3.86 -0.29 -1.43
C ALA A 48 -3.44 -0.42 0.03
N GLY A 49 -4.41 -0.51 0.92
CA GLY A 49 -4.18 -0.73 2.34
C GLY A 49 -5.20 -1.68 2.89
N MET A 50 -4.77 -2.56 3.79
CA MET A 50 -5.60 -3.48 4.53
C MET A 50 -5.44 -3.23 6.03
N GLY A 51 -6.53 -3.42 6.77
CA GLY A 51 -6.54 -3.43 8.21
C GLY A 51 -7.40 -4.59 8.70
N GLU A 52 -6.94 -5.27 9.74
CA GLU A 52 -7.65 -6.34 10.41
C GLU A 52 -7.55 -6.11 11.92
N TYR A 53 -8.64 -6.26 12.62
CA TYR A 53 -8.67 -6.13 14.06
C TYR A 53 -9.64 -7.15 14.65
N SER A 54 -9.13 -8.03 15.50
CA SER A 54 -9.92 -9.05 16.19
C SER A 54 -9.56 -9.11 17.66
N GLY A 55 -10.50 -9.55 18.47
CA GLY A 55 -10.25 -9.71 19.89
C GLY A 55 -11.43 -10.24 20.65
N THR A 56 -11.18 -10.48 21.92
CA THR A 56 -12.19 -10.90 22.90
C THR A 56 -12.14 -9.95 24.08
N THR A 57 -13.28 -9.48 24.48
CA THR A 57 -13.43 -8.68 25.71
C THR A 57 -14.40 -9.39 26.64
N SER A 58 -14.05 -9.48 27.90
CA SER A 58 -14.92 -10.09 28.93
C SER A 58 -15.10 -9.17 30.12
N SER A 59 -16.27 -9.22 30.72
CA SER A 59 -16.54 -8.60 32.02
C SER A 59 -17.38 -9.51 32.88
N VAL A 60 -17.22 -9.40 34.20
CA VAL A 60 -18.02 -10.14 35.18
C VAL A 60 -18.91 -9.15 35.87
N THR A 61 -20.23 -9.38 35.81
CA THR A 61 -21.22 -8.61 36.57
C THR A 61 -21.73 -9.45 37.72
N THR A 62 -21.44 -9.00 38.93
CA THR A 62 -21.97 -9.66 40.13
C THR A 62 -23.41 -9.22 40.35
N ALA A 63 -24.36 -10.08 39.99
CA ALA A 63 -25.76 -9.82 40.20
C ALA A 63 -26.17 -10.33 41.59
N GLY A 64 -26.41 -9.44 42.52
CA GLY A 64 -27.04 -9.74 43.78
C GLY A 64 -28.55 -9.70 43.62
N ILE A 65 -29.23 -10.86 43.70
CA ILE A 65 -30.67 -10.89 43.93
C ILE A 65 -30.90 -10.73 45.43
N SER A 66 -30.99 -9.51 45.90
CA SER A 66 -31.55 -9.22 47.23
C SER A 66 -33.00 -8.82 47.03
N GLY A 67 -33.88 -9.79 47.03
CA GLY A 67 -35.33 -9.56 47.01
C GLY A 67 -35.98 -10.37 48.06
N ILE A 68 -36.46 -9.74 49.10
CA ILE A 68 -37.55 -10.30 49.92
C ILE A 68 -38.77 -10.28 49.01
N ALA A 69 -39.40 -11.45 48.86
CA ALA A 69 -40.53 -11.62 47.96
C ALA A 69 -41.56 -10.50 48.14
N GLY A 70 -41.76 -9.68 47.13
CA GLY A 70 -42.81 -8.68 47.07
C GLY A 70 -42.41 -7.22 47.24
N ASP A 71 -41.21 -6.87 47.67
CA ASP A 71 -40.76 -5.49 47.82
C ASP A 71 -39.91 -5.07 46.60
N LYS A 72 -40.55 -4.35 45.65
CA LYS A 72 -39.91 -3.88 44.45
C LYS A 72 -38.91 -2.73 44.69
N ASP A 73 -39.03 -2.04 45.82
CA ASP A 73 -38.21 -0.89 46.18
C ASP A 73 -36.89 -1.30 46.85
N LYS A 74 -36.74 -2.59 47.19
CA LYS A 74 -35.51 -3.17 47.73
C LYS A 74 -34.69 -3.94 46.70
N ARG A 75 -34.88 -3.70 45.45
CA ARG A 75 -33.96 -4.17 44.40
C ARG A 75 -32.67 -3.39 44.50
N THR A 76 -31.66 -3.99 45.08
CA THR A 76 -30.29 -3.49 44.94
C THR A 76 -29.80 -3.85 43.56
N GLY A 77 -30.03 -2.96 42.63
CA GLY A 77 -29.55 -3.03 41.27
C GLY A 77 -30.17 -1.83 40.58
N ASP A 78 -29.38 -0.78 40.42
CA ASP A 78 -29.76 0.32 39.55
C ASP A 78 -30.15 -0.24 38.18
N ALA A 79 -31.29 0.20 37.66
CA ALA A 79 -31.67 -0.10 36.29
C ALA A 79 -30.62 0.44 35.28
N GLU A 80 -29.77 1.35 35.74
CA GLU A 80 -28.60 1.89 34.99
C GLU A 80 -27.36 1.02 35.07
N GLN A 81 -27.30 0.04 35.99
CA GLN A 81 -26.21 -0.94 36.08
C GLN A 81 -26.54 -2.24 35.34
N GLY A 82 -27.24 -2.18 34.25
CA GLY A 82 -27.37 -3.27 33.30
C GLY A 82 -26.00 -3.72 32.77
N ILE A 83 -25.97 -4.86 32.10
CA ILE A 83 -24.76 -5.33 31.40
C ILE A 83 -24.31 -4.20 30.46
N THR A 84 -23.22 -3.53 30.80
CA THR A 84 -22.66 -2.46 29.95
C THR A 84 -22.08 -3.10 28.71
N PRO A 85 -22.35 -2.56 27.52
CA PRO A 85 -21.68 -3.03 26.31
C PRO A 85 -20.16 -2.92 26.48
N ILE A 86 -19.48 -4.04 26.38
CA ILE A 86 -18.01 -4.12 26.48
C ILE A 86 -17.33 -4.00 25.11
N PHE A 87 -18.12 -4.05 24.04
CA PHE A 87 -17.66 -3.87 22.67
C PHE A 87 -17.73 -2.39 22.28
N ASP A 88 -16.59 -1.83 21.91
CA ASP A 88 -16.48 -0.46 21.41
C ASP A 88 -16.23 -0.50 19.89
N LYS A 89 -17.30 -0.38 19.12
CA LYS A 89 -17.27 -0.36 17.66
C LYS A 89 -16.42 0.77 17.12
N ASP A 90 -16.49 1.95 17.74
CA ASP A 90 -15.78 3.13 17.25
C ASP A 90 -14.26 2.99 17.43
N LYS A 91 -13.85 2.31 18.51
CA LYS A 91 -12.45 1.98 18.72
C LYS A 91 -11.96 1.01 17.67
N VAL A 92 -12.69 -0.08 17.42
CA VAL A 92 -12.34 -1.09 16.40
C VAL A 92 -12.23 -0.43 15.01
N GLN A 93 -13.19 0.41 14.65
CA GLN A 93 -13.16 1.12 13.37
C GLN A 93 -11.93 2.03 13.24
N LYS A 94 -11.60 2.79 14.29
CA LYS A 94 -10.41 3.66 14.28
C LYS A 94 -9.10 2.88 14.15
N GLU A 95 -9.00 1.71 14.77
CA GLU A 95 -7.82 0.85 14.65
C GLU A 95 -7.67 0.30 13.22
N ILE A 96 -8.78 -0.15 12.60
CA ILE A 96 -8.81 -0.60 11.21
C ILE A 96 -8.42 0.56 10.26
N ASP A 97 -9.01 1.73 10.44
CA ASP A 97 -8.71 2.91 9.61
C ASP A 97 -7.23 3.34 9.73
N ALA A 98 -6.67 3.25 10.94
CA ALA A 98 -5.26 3.53 11.17
C ALA A 98 -4.35 2.53 10.46
N GLN A 99 -4.65 1.23 10.53
CA GLN A 99 -3.91 0.19 9.82
C GLN A 99 -3.97 0.36 8.30
N ILE A 100 -5.16 0.68 7.76
CA ILE A 100 -5.34 0.96 6.34
C ILE A 100 -4.44 2.12 5.90
N LYS A 101 -4.40 3.22 6.66
CA LYS A 101 -3.53 4.36 6.35
C LYS A 101 -2.05 3.99 6.39
N ILE A 102 -1.62 3.28 7.42
CA ILE A 102 -0.23 2.83 7.56
C ILE A 102 0.18 1.95 6.38
N THR A 103 -0.65 0.98 6.00
CA THR A 103 -0.36 0.09 4.87
C THR A 103 -0.37 0.81 3.53
N GLN A 104 -1.26 1.79 3.33
CA GLN A 104 -1.26 2.64 2.13
C GLN A 104 0.01 3.48 2.03
N GLU A 105 0.41 4.17 3.10
CA GLU A 105 1.64 4.96 3.15
C GLU A 105 2.87 4.09 2.90
N PHE A 106 2.94 2.93 3.54
CA PHE A 106 4.01 1.96 3.29
C PHE A 106 4.05 1.56 1.82
N GLY A 107 2.90 1.21 1.22
CA GLY A 107 2.82 0.83 -0.19
C GLY A 107 3.31 1.92 -1.13
N GLN A 108 2.94 3.18 -0.89
CA GLN A 108 3.40 4.33 -1.67
C GLN A 108 4.91 4.55 -1.53
N GLN A 109 5.41 4.59 -0.31
CA GLN A 109 6.83 4.83 -0.03
C GLN A 109 7.71 3.70 -0.59
N ALA A 110 7.33 2.45 -0.37
CA ALA A 110 8.04 1.29 -0.86
C ALA A 110 8.04 1.23 -2.39
N SER A 111 6.89 1.47 -3.03
CA SER A 111 6.78 1.49 -4.50
C SER A 111 7.61 2.62 -5.10
N LYS A 112 7.62 3.79 -4.47
CA LYS A 112 8.48 4.90 -4.90
C LYS A 112 9.95 4.52 -4.78
N ALA A 113 10.37 3.93 -3.67
CA ALA A 113 11.76 3.52 -3.47
C ALA A 113 12.21 2.48 -4.51
N VAL A 114 11.35 1.52 -4.86
CA VAL A 114 11.62 0.57 -5.95
C VAL A 114 11.75 1.28 -7.29
N GLY A 115 10.88 2.24 -7.57
CA GLY A 115 10.94 3.05 -8.80
C GLY A 115 12.22 3.86 -8.91
N ASP A 116 12.60 4.55 -7.85
CA ASP A 116 13.82 5.37 -7.78
C ASP A 116 15.08 4.48 -7.94
N TYR A 117 15.10 3.30 -7.29
CA TYR A 117 16.19 2.34 -7.45
C TYR A 117 16.26 1.78 -8.88
N ALA A 118 15.12 1.38 -9.45
CA ALA A 118 15.06 0.90 -10.83
C ALA A 118 15.58 1.93 -11.81
N GLN A 119 15.20 3.21 -11.64
CA GLN A 119 15.72 4.30 -12.45
C GLN A 119 17.24 4.41 -12.37
N THR A 120 17.81 4.31 -11.18
CA THR A 120 19.28 4.31 -10.99
C THR A 120 19.94 3.16 -11.75
N GLN A 121 19.34 1.97 -11.80
CA GLN A 121 19.90 0.85 -12.56
C GLN A 121 19.76 1.05 -14.08
N VAL A 122 18.66 1.63 -14.53
CA VAL A 122 18.47 1.99 -15.95
C VAL A 122 19.47 3.06 -16.39
N ASP A 123 19.72 4.07 -15.56
CA ASP A 123 20.72 5.09 -15.86
C ASP A 123 22.12 4.49 -15.94
N LYS A 124 22.47 3.57 -15.03
CA LYS A 124 23.70 2.80 -15.09
C LYS A 124 23.81 1.97 -16.40
N ALA A 125 22.71 1.38 -16.86
CA ALA A 125 22.70 0.67 -18.13
C ALA A 125 23.00 1.62 -19.32
N ARG A 126 22.49 2.84 -19.30
CA ARG A 126 22.79 3.87 -20.30
C ARG A 126 24.27 4.29 -20.27
N ASP A 127 24.83 4.45 -19.08
CA ASP A 127 26.25 4.77 -18.92
C ASP A 127 27.13 3.65 -19.48
N LEU A 128 26.79 2.37 -19.24
CA LEU A 128 27.50 1.23 -19.83
C LEU A 128 27.41 1.20 -21.36
N GLN A 129 26.23 1.55 -21.94
CA GLN A 129 26.08 1.68 -23.39
C GLN A 129 26.94 2.82 -23.94
N ALA A 130 27.02 3.95 -23.23
CA ALA A 130 27.87 5.07 -23.63
C ALA A 130 29.35 4.71 -23.57
N GLN A 131 29.79 3.93 -22.57
CA GLN A 131 31.16 3.42 -22.47
C GLN A 131 31.46 2.42 -23.60
N ALA A 132 30.53 1.51 -23.89
CA ALA A 132 30.66 0.57 -25.01
C ALA A 132 30.83 1.27 -26.37
N ALA A 133 30.19 2.44 -26.56
CA ALA A 133 30.34 3.23 -27.76
C ALA A 133 31.71 3.94 -27.88
N GLN A 134 32.44 4.07 -26.78
CA GLN A 134 33.74 4.75 -26.72
C GLN A 134 34.93 3.77 -26.75
N THR A 135 34.73 2.49 -26.42
CA THR A 135 35.81 1.51 -26.50
C THR A 135 36.00 0.99 -27.91
N SER A 136 37.25 0.83 -28.30
CA SER A 136 37.65 0.21 -29.58
C SER A 136 37.88 -1.29 -29.47
N ASP A 137 37.92 -1.86 -28.24
CA ASP A 137 38.03 -3.30 -28.01
C ASP A 137 36.66 -3.98 -28.18
N PRO A 138 36.50 -4.89 -29.15
CA PRO A 138 35.24 -5.57 -29.39
C PRO A 138 34.78 -6.44 -28.19
N ALA A 139 35.72 -7.09 -27.49
CA ALA A 139 35.38 -7.96 -26.37
C ALA A 139 34.88 -7.13 -25.17
N GLU A 140 35.54 -6.00 -24.89
CA GLU A 140 35.12 -5.09 -23.85
C GLU A 140 33.76 -4.47 -24.19
N ARG A 141 33.55 -4.05 -25.43
CA ARG A 141 32.28 -3.50 -25.91
C ARG A 141 31.14 -4.49 -25.70
N ASP A 142 31.33 -5.75 -26.12
CA ASP A 142 30.29 -6.77 -25.99
C ASP A 142 29.97 -7.07 -24.52
N ALA A 143 30.98 -7.10 -23.64
CA ALA A 143 30.78 -7.28 -22.21
C ALA A 143 29.97 -6.10 -21.58
N LEU A 144 30.26 -4.86 -21.96
CA LEU A 144 29.52 -3.67 -21.48
C LEU A 144 28.07 -3.69 -21.96
N LEU A 145 27.84 -4.05 -23.23
CA LEU A 145 26.49 -4.15 -23.80
C LEU A 145 25.67 -5.26 -23.13
N GLN A 146 26.31 -6.37 -22.82
CA GLN A 146 25.67 -7.47 -22.09
C GLN A 146 25.22 -7.00 -20.70
N GLN A 147 26.09 -6.37 -19.94
CA GLN A 147 25.76 -5.83 -18.62
C GLN A 147 24.63 -4.80 -18.69
N ALA A 148 24.65 -3.92 -19.68
CA ALA A 148 23.58 -2.94 -19.89
C ALA A 148 22.24 -3.64 -20.19
N THR A 149 22.26 -4.67 -21.03
CA THR A 149 21.06 -5.44 -21.38
C THR A 149 20.50 -6.18 -20.16
N ASP A 150 21.35 -6.77 -19.33
CA ASP A 150 20.94 -7.47 -18.11
C ASP A 150 20.26 -6.51 -17.12
N LEU A 151 20.81 -5.30 -16.95
CA LEU A 151 20.19 -4.28 -16.11
C LEU A 151 18.83 -3.82 -16.66
N GLN A 152 18.70 -3.64 -17.98
CA GLN A 152 17.44 -3.30 -18.62
C GLN A 152 16.38 -4.39 -18.45
N ASN A 153 16.76 -5.65 -18.60
CA ASN A 153 15.86 -6.80 -18.44
C ASN A 153 15.39 -6.97 -16.99
N GLN A 154 16.19 -6.55 -16.03
CA GLN A 154 15.86 -6.64 -14.60
C GLN A 154 15.07 -5.43 -14.11
N TRP A 155 15.43 -4.21 -14.54
CA TRP A 155 14.99 -2.95 -13.94
C TRP A 155 14.28 -2.00 -14.89
N GLY A 156 14.26 -2.26 -16.19
CA GLY A 156 13.50 -1.48 -17.17
C GLY A 156 11.99 -1.48 -16.88
N ASP A 157 11.19 -0.88 -17.75
CA ASP A 157 9.75 -0.70 -17.51
C ASP A 157 8.99 -1.99 -17.28
N ASN A 158 9.38 -3.07 -17.94
CA ASN A 158 8.84 -4.43 -17.74
C ASN A 158 9.88 -5.35 -17.07
N GLY A 159 10.83 -4.80 -16.34
CA GLY A 159 11.93 -5.54 -15.74
C GLY A 159 11.45 -6.53 -14.68
N SER A 160 12.02 -7.74 -14.74
CA SER A 160 11.56 -8.87 -13.91
C SER A 160 11.66 -8.60 -12.41
N LEU A 161 12.76 -7.99 -11.95
CA LEU A 161 12.94 -7.66 -10.53
C LEU A 161 12.05 -6.49 -10.11
N ARG A 162 11.90 -5.48 -10.96
CA ARG A 162 10.99 -4.36 -10.71
C ARG A 162 9.55 -4.86 -10.55
N LEU A 163 9.08 -5.70 -11.47
CA LEU A 163 7.75 -6.29 -11.40
C LEU A 163 7.56 -7.12 -10.14
N THR A 164 8.52 -7.99 -9.82
CA THR A 164 8.46 -8.84 -8.62
C THR A 164 8.34 -8.00 -7.35
N LEU A 165 9.15 -6.95 -7.20
CA LEU A 165 9.11 -6.10 -6.01
C LEU A 165 7.80 -5.34 -5.89
N HIS A 166 7.26 -4.79 -6.98
CA HIS A 166 5.95 -4.14 -6.96
C HIS A 166 4.83 -5.13 -6.60
N THR A 167 4.90 -6.37 -7.11
CA THR A 167 3.93 -7.42 -6.78
C THR A 167 3.98 -7.80 -5.30
N VAL A 168 5.19 -7.93 -4.73
CA VAL A 168 5.37 -8.20 -3.30
C VAL A 168 4.82 -7.06 -2.45
N ILE A 169 5.14 -5.80 -2.78
CA ILE A 169 4.62 -4.64 -2.07
C ILE A 169 3.09 -4.60 -2.15
N GLY A 170 2.53 -4.80 -3.33
CA GLY A 170 1.08 -4.88 -3.54
C GLY A 170 0.44 -6.01 -2.72
N GLY A 171 1.10 -7.16 -2.62
CA GLY A 171 0.63 -8.27 -1.80
C GLY A 171 0.64 -7.96 -0.30
N LEU A 172 1.67 -7.26 0.18
CA LEU A 172 1.79 -6.86 1.58
C LEU A 172 0.78 -5.78 1.97
N THR A 173 0.36 -4.93 1.05
CA THR A 173 -0.54 -3.80 1.31
C THR A 173 -2.00 -4.07 0.96
N GLY A 174 -2.26 -4.97 0.04
CA GLY A 174 -3.60 -5.25 -0.50
C GLY A 174 -3.92 -6.73 -0.67
N GLY A 175 -3.13 -7.62 -0.07
CA GLY A 175 -3.33 -9.06 -0.20
C GLY A 175 -3.24 -9.54 -1.65
N ALA A 176 -3.96 -10.60 -1.99
CA ALA A 176 -3.96 -11.17 -3.34
C ALA A 176 -4.43 -10.17 -4.42
N SER A 177 -5.44 -9.36 -4.11
CA SER A 177 -5.94 -8.30 -5.01
C SER A 177 -4.91 -7.17 -5.20
N GLY A 178 -4.19 -6.80 -4.15
CA GLY A 178 -3.11 -5.81 -4.22
C GLY A 178 -1.94 -6.29 -5.06
N ALA A 179 -1.52 -7.55 -4.89
CA ALA A 179 -0.48 -8.17 -5.70
C ALA A 179 -0.86 -8.22 -7.20
N ALA A 180 -2.08 -8.66 -7.51
CA ALA A 180 -2.58 -8.70 -8.88
C ALA A 180 -2.66 -7.28 -9.49
N GLY A 181 -3.20 -6.31 -8.74
CA GLY A 181 -3.29 -4.92 -9.17
C GLY A 181 -1.92 -4.29 -9.42
N ALA A 182 -0.93 -4.54 -8.56
CA ALA A 182 0.43 -4.05 -8.74
C ALA A 182 1.10 -4.65 -9.98
N ALA A 183 0.93 -5.95 -10.22
CA ALA A 183 1.45 -6.64 -11.40
C ALA A 183 0.86 -6.06 -12.69
N VAL A 184 -0.47 -5.97 -12.76
CA VAL A 184 -1.17 -5.38 -13.92
C VAL A 184 -0.78 -3.92 -14.12
N GLY A 185 -0.74 -3.12 -13.04
CA GLY A 185 -0.35 -1.71 -13.10
C GLY A 185 1.06 -1.51 -13.64
N THR A 186 2.01 -2.32 -13.18
CA THR A 186 3.40 -2.24 -13.63
C THR A 186 3.53 -2.61 -15.11
N LEU A 187 2.82 -3.65 -15.58
CA LEU A 187 2.87 -4.10 -16.97
C LEU A 187 2.13 -3.17 -17.91
N SER A 188 1.06 -2.51 -17.47
CA SER A 188 0.24 -1.64 -18.33
C SER A 188 0.71 -0.19 -18.36
N ALA A 189 1.52 0.26 -17.39
CA ALA A 189 1.98 1.65 -17.31
C ALA A 189 2.68 2.15 -18.59
N PRO A 190 3.58 1.39 -19.22
CA PRO A 190 4.21 1.81 -20.48
C PRO A 190 3.19 1.97 -21.62
N ALA A 191 2.25 1.02 -21.76
CA ALA A 191 1.23 1.07 -22.81
C ALA A 191 0.27 2.25 -22.64
N VAL A 192 -0.08 2.60 -21.41
CA VAL A 192 -0.89 3.79 -21.11
C VAL A 192 -0.12 5.07 -21.44
N ALA A 193 1.17 5.11 -21.09
CA ALA A 193 2.03 6.24 -21.41
C ALA A 193 2.12 6.46 -22.94
N ASP A 194 2.31 5.40 -23.71
CA ASP A 194 2.36 5.46 -25.18
C ASP A 194 1.03 5.91 -25.78
N ALA A 195 -0.10 5.43 -25.25
CA ALA A 195 -1.44 5.80 -25.72
C ALA A 195 -1.80 7.27 -25.45
N LEU A 196 -1.19 7.89 -24.45
CA LEU A 196 -1.38 9.31 -24.13
C LEU A 196 -0.42 10.24 -24.91
N HIS A 197 0.57 9.67 -25.60
CA HIS A 197 1.56 10.41 -26.41
C HIS A 197 1.17 10.53 -27.89
N ASN A 198 0.21 9.74 -28.37
CA ASN A 198 -0.35 9.75 -29.72
C ASN A 198 -1.67 10.52 -29.76
#